data_42933356a93dd6e4c6dbe7ba4914f09c
#
_entry.id   42933356a93dd6e4c6dbe7ba4914f09c
#
_cell.length_a   1.000
_cell.length_b   1.000
_cell.length_c   1.000
_cell.angle_alpha   90.00
_cell.angle_beta   90.00
_cell.angle_gamma   90.00
#
_symmetry.space_group_name_H-M   'P 1'
#
loop_
_entity.id
_entity.type
_entity.pdbx_description
1 polymer ?
#
loop_
_entity_poly.entity_id
_entity_poly.type
_entity_poly.pdbx_seq_one_letter_code
_entity_poly.pdbx_strand_id
1 'polypeptide(L)'
;MNEIRTAVVIGGTSGVGRAIARVLAAGGTQVTVYGRSLPDAPENNIEYRRFNLLCDDFAAFESHLNVDALIYAAGLGRIAPYEQLTDMEITALFRTNAEGFARVLRIFQPRLLTDRSFYCAVLGSIAGLMSSPMFAGYGASKAAVASLCESINAELIAQGSPNRVLNVSPGAIAGTCFYGGKDDPDKTRALAEEIVTRMVSRETLWIPKYEETYREVLARYHADPVLFGVESWRYKQQSGRASDKPRGKIGFLSGTFDLFHIGHLNLLRRAKQYCDYLIVGVHPPGSSHKNKPTFIPLEERM
;
A
#
# COMPACT_ATOMS: atom_id res chain seq x y z
N MET A 1 -2.89 -16.75 20.59
CA MET A 1 -2.06 -15.73 19.94
C MET A 1 -0.56 -15.88 20.20
N ASN A 2 -0.11 -16.87 20.96
CA ASN A 2 1.33 -17.07 21.25
C ASN A 2 2.19 -17.64 20.10
N GLU A 3 1.65 -17.77 18.91
CA GLU A 3 2.37 -18.35 17.77
C GLU A 3 3.20 -17.34 16.95
N ILE A 4 2.84 -16.06 17.01
CA ILE A 4 3.52 -14.99 16.29
C ILE A 4 4.38 -14.19 17.26
N ARG A 5 5.70 -14.43 17.26
CA ARG A 5 6.66 -13.69 18.12
C ARG A 5 7.19 -12.45 17.43
N THR A 6 7.33 -12.52 16.12
CA THR A 6 7.90 -11.44 15.30
C THR A 6 7.07 -11.20 14.04
N ALA A 7 6.82 -9.95 13.70
CA ALA A 7 6.05 -9.58 12.53
C ALA A 7 6.62 -8.35 11.79
N VAL A 8 6.42 -8.32 10.48
CA VAL A 8 6.66 -7.13 9.65
C VAL A 8 5.33 -6.62 9.11
N VAL A 9 5.05 -5.33 9.28
CA VAL A 9 3.87 -4.66 8.73
C VAL A 9 4.30 -3.53 7.80
N ILE A 10 4.03 -3.68 6.52
CA ILE A 10 4.33 -2.67 5.50
C ILE A 10 3.09 -1.81 5.28
N GLY A 11 3.19 -0.48 5.48
CA GLY A 11 2.05 0.43 5.51
C GLY A 11 1.35 0.47 6.87
N GLY A 12 2.07 0.20 7.96
CA GLY A 12 1.54 0.15 9.31
C GLY A 12 1.63 1.46 10.11
N THR A 13 1.91 2.60 9.48
CA THR A 13 2.01 3.89 10.19
C THR A 13 0.67 4.61 10.34
N SER A 14 -0.40 4.11 9.71
CA SER A 14 -1.76 4.63 9.82
C SER A 14 -2.82 3.57 9.48
N GLY A 15 -4.09 3.87 9.71
CA GLY A 15 -5.25 3.07 9.29
C GLY A 15 -5.21 1.63 9.79
N VAL A 16 -5.70 0.73 8.94
CA VAL A 16 -5.81 -0.71 9.26
C VAL A 16 -4.45 -1.34 9.57
N GLY A 17 -3.40 -0.94 8.83
CA GLY A 17 -2.05 -1.47 9.08
C GLY A 17 -1.54 -1.14 10.47
N ARG A 18 -1.78 0.09 10.96
CA ARG A 18 -1.42 0.50 12.32
C ARG A 18 -2.25 -0.25 13.37
N ALA A 19 -3.53 -0.45 13.11
CA ALA A 19 -4.39 -1.23 14.00
C ALA A 19 -3.92 -2.70 14.09
N ILE A 20 -3.54 -3.32 12.97
CA ILE A 20 -2.97 -4.68 12.97
C ILE A 20 -1.67 -4.72 13.77
N ALA A 21 -0.76 -3.75 13.56
CA ALA A 21 0.49 -3.68 14.31
C ALA A 21 0.24 -3.60 15.82
N ARG A 22 -0.73 -2.79 16.26
CA ARG A 22 -1.14 -2.66 17.67
C ARG A 22 -1.75 -3.93 18.23
N VAL A 23 -2.61 -4.62 17.48
CA VAL A 23 -3.22 -5.89 17.88
C VAL A 23 -2.14 -6.95 18.09
N LEU A 24 -1.19 -7.08 17.18
CA LEU A 24 -0.07 -8.00 17.29
C LEU A 24 0.81 -7.65 18.50
N ALA A 25 1.19 -6.38 18.65
CA ALA A 25 2.03 -5.92 19.75
C ALA A 25 1.38 -6.11 21.13
N ALA A 26 0.08 -5.87 21.23
CA ALA A 26 -0.69 -6.14 22.45
C ALA A 26 -0.73 -7.64 22.81
N GLY A 27 -0.63 -8.53 21.81
CA GLY A 27 -0.47 -9.98 21.98
C GLY A 27 0.95 -10.43 22.32
N GLY A 28 1.91 -9.50 22.50
CA GLY A 28 3.31 -9.79 22.83
C GLY A 28 4.24 -9.95 21.61
N THR A 29 3.73 -9.75 20.40
CA THR A 29 4.55 -9.80 19.17
C THR A 29 5.48 -8.59 19.09
N GLN A 30 6.74 -8.81 18.72
CA GLN A 30 7.67 -7.74 18.31
C GLN A 30 7.37 -7.38 16.85
N VAL A 31 6.91 -6.15 16.61
CA VAL A 31 6.45 -5.71 15.29
C VAL A 31 7.40 -4.67 14.70
N THR A 32 7.91 -4.92 13.50
CA THR A 32 8.61 -3.89 12.71
C THR A 32 7.64 -3.32 11.68
N VAL A 33 7.40 -2.03 11.76
CA VAL A 33 6.48 -1.30 10.88
C VAL A 33 7.26 -0.47 9.87
N TYR A 34 6.94 -0.63 8.60
CA TYR A 34 7.48 0.18 7.50
C TYR A 34 6.43 1.15 6.97
N GLY A 35 6.82 2.42 6.79
CA GLY A 35 5.96 3.44 6.22
C GLY A 35 6.67 4.75 5.89
N ARG A 36 6.01 5.64 5.18
CA ARG A 36 6.60 6.92 4.70
C ARG A 36 6.80 7.95 5.81
N SER A 37 5.92 7.93 6.80
CA SER A 37 5.97 8.80 7.98
C SER A 37 6.19 7.96 9.23
N LEU A 38 6.84 8.55 10.22
CA LEU A 38 6.98 7.93 11.53
C LEU A 38 5.95 8.57 12.47
N PRO A 39 5.42 7.84 13.46
CA PRO A 39 4.57 8.44 14.48
C PRO A 39 5.37 9.37 15.38
N ASP A 40 4.67 10.32 16.01
CA ASP A 40 5.30 11.30 16.90
C ASP A 40 5.78 10.70 18.23
N ALA A 41 5.20 9.56 18.63
CA ALA A 41 5.53 8.86 19.88
C ALA A 41 5.80 7.37 19.63
N PRO A 42 6.75 6.76 20.37
CA PRO A 42 6.98 5.33 20.31
C PRO A 42 5.77 4.55 20.86
N GLU A 43 5.58 3.35 20.35
CA GLU A 43 4.58 2.40 20.82
C GLU A 43 5.27 1.12 21.31
N ASN A 44 4.80 0.55 22.41
CA ASN A 44 5.42 -0.65 22.99
C ASN A 44 5.38 -1.83 22.01
N ASN A 45 6.50 -2.55 21.92
CA ASN A 45 6.69 -3.70 21.03
C ASN A 45 6.58 -3.36 19.53
N ILE A 46 6.62 -2.07 19.15
CA ILE A 46 6.58 -1.64 17.75
C ILE A 46 7.81 -0.79 17.43
N GLU A 47 8.63 -1.26 16.48
CA GLU A 47 9.71 -0.50 15.88
C GLU A 47 9.23 0.10 14.55
N TYR A 48 9.36 1.40 14.38
CA TYR A 48 8.98 2.09 13.14
C TYR A 48 10.20 2.42 12.29
N ARG A 49 10.14 2.05 11.02
CA ARG A 49 11.18 2.32 10.02
C ARG A 49 10.61 3.08 8.83
N ARG A 50 11.30 4.15 8.42
CA ARG A 50 10.91 4.89 7.22
C ARG A 50 11.21 4.06 5.98
N PHE A 51 10.23 3.95 5.09
CA PHE A 51 10.36 3.28 3.81
C PHE A 51 9.36 3.82 2.79
N ASN A 52 9.85 4.09 1.57
CA ASN A 52 9.03 4.53 0.45
C ASN A 52 9.06 3.48 -0.67
N LEU A 53 7.94 2.79 -0.88
CA LEU A 53 7.78 1.75 -1.90
C LEU A 53 8.06 2.24 -3.34
N LEU A 54 8.10 3.55 -3.57
CA LEU A 54 8.32 4.13 -4.91
C LEU A 54 9.81 4.29 -5.26
N CYS A 55 10.70 4.33 -4.28
CA CYS A 55 12.10 4.68 -4.52
C CYS A 55 13.12 3.96 -3.65
N ASP A 56 12.72 3.32 -2.53
CA ASP A 56 13.67 2.68 -1.63
C ASP A 56 14.01 1.26 -2.08
N ASP A 57 15.17 0.77 -1.66
CA ASP A 57 15.65 -0.56 -2.01
C ASP A 57 14.96 -1.64 -1.17
N PHE A 58 14.30 -2.57 -1.84
CA PHE A 58 13.59 -3.69 -1.23
C PHE A 58 14.52 -4.70 -0.51
N ALA A 59 15.84 -4.67 -0.75
CA ALA A 59 16.80 -5.47 0.00
C ALA A 59 16.71 -5.24 1.53
N ALA A 60 16.17 -4.09 1.96
CA ALA A 60 15.88 -3.81 3.37
C ALA A 60 15.00 -4.89 4.04
N PHE A 61 14.16 -5.60 3.29
CA PHE A 61 13.31 -6.66 3.82
C PHE A 61 14.02 -8.01 3.99
N GLU A 62 15.18 -8.22 3.38
CA GLU A 62 15.92 -9.47 3.47
C GLU A 62 16.41 -9.77 4.91
N SER A 63 16.63 -8.73 5.71
CA SER A 63 16.96 -8.86 7.14
C SER A 63 15.83 -9.46 7.99
N HIS A 64 14.60 -9.55 7.43
CA HIS A 64 13.42 -10.03 8.14
C HIS A 64 12.95 -11.43 7.71
N LEU A 65 13.76 -12.20 6.99
CA LEU A 65 13.39 -13.53 6.50
C LEU A 65 13.03 -14.54 7.63
N ASN A 66 13.40 -14.26 8.87
CA ASN A 66 13.12 -15.13 10.02
C ASN A 66 11.86 -14.75 10.82
N VAL A 67 11.09 -13.73 10.39
CA VAL A 67 9.84 -13.36 11.07
C VAL A 67 8.77 -14.44 10.93
N ASP A 68 7.81 -14.42 11.86
CA ASP A 68 6.70 -15.35 11.88
C ASP A 68 5.51 -14.85 11.04
N ALA A 69 5.40 -13.52 10.86
CA ALA A 69 4.31 -12.94 10.08
C ALA A 69 4.74 -11.77 9.18
N LEU A 70 4.08 -11.65 8.02
CA LEU A 70 4.17 -10.53 7.07
C LEU A 70 2.78 -9.99 6.78
N ILE A 71 2.59 -8.70 6.98
CA ILE A 71 1.35 -8.02 6.63
C ILE A 71 1.65 -6.89 5.65
N TYR A 72 1.06 -6.93 4.46
CA TYR A 72 1.16 -5.86 3.49
C TYR A 72 -0.13 -5.04 3.50
N ALA A 73 -0.10 -3.92 4.22
CA ALA A 73 -1.22 -3.00 4.38
C ALA A 73 -1.04 -1.68 3.61
N ALA A 74 0.09 -1.53 2.93
CA ALA A 74 0.34 -0.35 2.11
C ALA A 74 -0.62 -0.30 0.92
N GLY A 75 -1.16 0.87 0.68
CA GLY A 75 -2.03 1.09 -0.46
C GLY A 75 -2.38 2.56 -0.62
N LEU A 76 -2.65 2.94 -1.84
CA LEU A 76 -3.18 4.25 -2.18
C LEU A 76 -4.25 4.11 -3.24
N GLY A 77 -5.18 5.06 -3.25
CA GLY A 77 -6.26 5.10 -4.23
C GLY A 77 -6.90 6.48 -4.26
N ARG A 78 -7.55 6.78 -5.37
CA ARG A 78 -8.30 8.00 -5.58
C ARG A 78 -9.57 7.69 -6.34
N ILE A 79 -10.70 8.25 -5.90
CA ILE A 79 -11.95 8.23 -6.65
C ILE A 79 -11.93 9.42 -7.61
N ALA A 80 -11.76 9.14 -8.89
CA ALA A 80 -11.76 10.15 -9.94
C ALA A 80 -12.10 9.48 -11.28
N PRO A 81 -12.72 10.21 -12.24
CA PRO A 81 -12.78 9.79 -13.63
C PRO A 81 -11.40 9.43 -14.16
N TYR A 82 -11.31 8.41 -15.01
CA TYR A 82 -10.01 7.87 -15.44
C TYR A 82 -9.15 8.91 -16.17
N GLU A 83 -9.77 9.76 -16.98
CA GLU A 83 -9.13 10.85 -17.71
C GLU A 83 -8.51 11.93 -16.82
N GLN A 84 -8.85 11.95 -15.54
CA GLN A 84 -8.27 12.86 -14.56
C GLN A 84 -7.04 12.27 -13.83
N LEU A 85 -6.70 11.00 -14.09
CA LEU A 85 -5.49 10.40 -13.53
C LEU A 85 -4.27 10.81 -14.37
N THR A 86 -3.20 11.21 -13.70
CA THR A 86 -1.91 11.44 -14.34
C THR A 86 -1.12 10.14 -14.45
N ASP A 87 -0.15 10.09 -15.38
CA ASP A 87 0.78 8.96 -15.52
C ASP A 87 1.51 8.65 -14.21
N MET A 88 1.86 9.69 -13.44
CA MET A 88 2.49 9.52 -12.12
C MET A 88 1.54 8.87 -11.11
N GLU A 89 0.26 9.26 -11.08
CA GLU A 89 -0.73 8.63 -10.20
C GLU A 89 -0.94 7.17 -10.58
N ILE A 90 -1.04 6.86 -11.88
CA ILE A 90 -1.15 5.49 -12.38
C ILE A 90 0.08 4.67 -11.95
N THR A 91 1.28 5.20 -12.20
CA THR A 91 2.54 4.56 -11.78
C THR A 91 2.57 4.31 -10.27
N ALA A 92 2.24 5.33 -9.48
CA ALA A 92 2.24 5.21 -8.02
C ALA A 92 1.23 4.19 -7.51
N LEU A 93 0.03 4.12 -8.13
CA LEU A 93 -0.99 3.12 -7.80
C LEU A 93 -0.45 1.69 -8.00
N PHE A 94 0.08 1.39 -9.17
CA PHE A 94 0.58 0.05 -9.47
C PHE A 94 1.84 -0.29 -8.67
N ARG A 95 2.80 0.63 -8.56
CA ARG A 95 4.01 0.42 -7.76
C ARG A 95 3.70 0.19 -6.28
N THR A 96 2.78 0.97 -5.69
CA THR A 96 2.45 0.79 -4.28
C THR A 96 1.57 -0.42 -4.03
N ASN A 97 0.48 -0.59 -4.80
CA ASN A 97 -0.54 -1.59 -4.48
C ASN A 97 -0.17 -3.00 -4.96
N ALA A 98 0.41 -3.14 -6.15
CA ALA A 98 0.65 -4.41 -6.82
C ALA A 98 2.14 -4.79 -6.88
N GLU A 99 2.99 -3.97 -7.53
CA GLU A 99 4.42 -4.26 -7.68
C GLU A 99 5.12 -4.41 -6.34
N GLY A 100 4.88 -3.46 -5.42
CA GLY A 100 5.48 -3.48 -4.08
C GLY A 100 5.13 -4.76 -3.32
N PHE A 101 3.86 -5.17 -3.36
CA PHE A 101 3.44 -6.44 -2.76
C PHE A 101 4.11 -7.64 -3.43
N ALA A 102 4.12 -7.70 -4.76
CA ALA A 102 4.72 -8.79 -5.50
C ALA A 102 6.23 -8.94 -5.21
N ARG A 103 6.96 -7.81 -5.15
CA ARG A 103 8.40 -7.80 -4.82
C ARG A 103 8.67 -8.26 -3.39
N VAL A 104 7.90 -7.77 -2.42
CA VAL A 104 7.99 -8.21 -1.01
C VAL A 104 7.67 -9.69 -0.91
N LEU A 105 6.55 -10.14 -1.49
CA LEU A 105 6.14 -11.54 -1.44
C LEU A 105 7.22 -12.46 -2.01
N ARG A 106 7.88 -12.07 -3.11
CA ARG A 106 9.00 -12.81 -3.71
C ARG A 106 10.17 -12.97 -2.73
N ILE A 107 10.49 -11.92 -1.96
CA ILE A 107 11.54 -11.99 -0.94
C ILE A 107 11.18 -13.03 0.14
N PHE A 108 9.92 -13.05 0.58
CA PHE A 108 9.43 -13.99 1.61
C PHE A 108 8.96 -15.34 1.05
N GLN A 109 9.01 -15.56 -0.26
CA GLN A 109 8.60 -16.84 -0.87
C GLN A 109 9.33 -18.06 -0.27
N PRO A 110 10.66 -18.04 0.02
CA PRO A 110 11.32 -19.14 0.69
C PRO A 110 10.69 -19.51 2.04
N ARG A 111 10.17 -18.52 2.77
CA ARG A 111 9.46 -18.76 4.04
C ARG A 111 8.09 -19.38 3.83
N LEU A 112 7.37 -18.96 2.80
CA LEU A 112 6.08 -19.55 2.43
C LEU A 112 6.21 -21.02 2.03
N LEU A 113 7.35 -21.43 1.47
CA LEU A 113 7.60 -22.80 1.00
C LEU A 113 8.10 -23.77 2.09
N THR A 114 8.40 -23.26 3.31
CA THR A 114 8.86 -24.14 4.40
C THR A 114 7.68 -24.78 5.16
N ASP A 115 7.95 -25.90 5.83
CA ASP A 115 7.00 -26.54 6.75
C ASP A 115 6.79 -25.75 8.05
N ARG A 116 7.68 -24.80 8.35
CA ARG A 116 7.56 -23.93 9.50
C ARG A 116 6.45 -22.91 9.27
N SER A 117 5.59 -22.71 10.26
CA SER A 117 4.50 -21.73 10.21
C SER A 117 5.00 -20.33 9.85
N PHE A 118 4.39 -19.76 8.83
CA PHE A 118 4.57 -18.39 8.40
C PHE A 118 3.21 -17.80 8.04
N TYR A 119 2.86 -16.66 8.61
CA TYR A 119 1.54 -16.04 8.47
C TYR A 119 1.66 -14.84 7.54
N CYS A 120 0.86 -14.82 6.46
CA CYS A 120 0.93 -13.74 5.48
C CYS A 120 -0.46 -13.20 5.17
N ALA A 121 -0.61 -11.86 5.21
CA ALA A 121 -1.83 -11.19 4.80
C ALA A 121 -1.53 -9.95 3.95
N VAL A 122 -2.42 -9.65 3.01
CA VAL A 122 -2.38 -8.43 2.22
C VAL A 122 -3.74 -7.75 2.23
N LEU A 123 -3.75 -6.42 2.34
CA LEU A 123 -4.96 -5.62 2.14
C LEU A 123 -5.25 -5.46 0.64
N GLY A 124 -6.11 -6.31 0.14
CA GLY A 124 -6.75 -6.19 -1.17
C GLY A 124 -7.84 -5.12 -1.18
N SER A 125 -8.91 -5.36 -1.89
CA SER A 125 -10.14 -4.56 -1.89
C SER A 125 -11.23 -5.27 -2.67
N ILE A 126 -12.49 -5.07 -2.30
CA ILE A 126 -13.63 -5.50 -3.11
C ILE A 126 -13.59 -4.89 -4.53
N ALA A 127 -12.97 -3.72 -4.70
CA ALA A 127 -12.77 -3.10 -6.00
C ALA A 127 -11.79 -3.86 -6.91
N GLY A 128 -11.04 -4.82 -6.38
CA GLY A 128 -10.22 -5.75 -7.15
C GLY A 128 -10.96 -7.02 -7.59
N LEU A 129 -12.16 -7.25 -7.06
CA LEU A 129 -12.99 -8.43 -7.37
C LEU A 129 -14.16 -8.10 -8.31
N MET A 130 -14.33 -6.84 -8.66
CA MET A 130 -15.38 -6.36 -9.56
C MET A 130 -14.97 -5.07 -10.26
N SER A 131 -15.64 -4.71 -11.37
CA SER A 131 -15.42 -3.42 -12.01
C SER A 131 -15.82 -2.27 -11.08
N SER A 132 -15.00 -1.22 -11.03
CA SER A 132 -15.24 -0.09 -10.16
C SER A 132 -14.98 1.23 -10.89
N PRO A 133 -15.94 1.75 -11.69
CA PRO A 133 -15.84 3.04 -12.36
C PRO A 133 -15.45 4.16 -11.39
N MET A 134 -14.71 5.16 -11.83
CA MET A 134 -14.04 6.19 -11.03
C MET A 134 -12.95 5.65 -10.07
N PHE A 135 -12.78 4.33 -10.04
CA PHE A 135 -11.73 3.62 -9.31
C PHE A 135 -10.93 2.69 -10.24
N ALA A 136 -10.98 2.92 -11.56
CA ALA A 136 -10.45 1.98 -12.55
C ALA A 136 -8.97 1.62 -12.30
N GLY A 137 -8.08 2.60 -12.15
CA GLY A 137 -6.66 2.36 -11.87
C GLY A 137 -6.44 1.65 -10.53
N TYR A 138 -7.15 2.07 -9.48
CA TYR A 138 -7.10 1.42 -8.17
C TYR A 138 -7.62 -0.01 -8.23
N GLY A 139 -8.81 -0.21 -8.81
CA GLY A 139 -9.43 -1.53 -8.96
C GLY A 139 -8.51 -2.49 -9.71
N ALA A 140 -7.94 -2.05 -10.85
CA ALA A 140 -6.99 -2.84 -11.61
C ALA A 140 -5.75 -3.24 -10.78
N SER A 141 -5.18 -2.31 -10.00
CA SER A 141 -4.05 -2.62 -9.12
C SER A 141 -4.41 -3.64 -8.02
N LYS A 142 -5.64 -3.58 -7.50
CA LYS A 142 -6.14 -4.55 -6.49
C LYS A 142 -6.58 -5.88 -7.10
N ALA A 143 -7.02 -5.89 -8.37
CA ALA A 143 -7.24 -7.12 -9.12
C ALA A 143 -5.93 -7.89 -9.36
N ALA A 144 -4.85 -7.18 -9.66
CA ALA A 144 -3.52 -7.79 -9.75
C ALA A 144 -3.10 -8.45 -8.41
N VAL A 145 -3.39 -7.81 -7.27
CA VAL A 145 -3.13 -8.40 -5.94
C VAL A 145 -3.97 -9.67 -5.73
N ALA A 146 -5.27 -9.64 -6.06
CA ALA A 146 -6.16 -10.78 -5.90
C ALA A 146 -5.69 -11.99 -6.73
N SER A 147 -5.42 -11.77 -8.02
CA SER A 147 -4.94 -12.82 -8.94
C SER A 147 -3.58 -13.39 -8.50
N LEU A 148 -2.67 -12.53 -8.01
CA LEU A 148 -1.38 -12.98 -7.47
C LEU A 148 -1.58 -13.87 -6.24
N CYS A 149 -2.45 -13.49 -5.30
CA CYS A 149 -2.73 -14.29 -4.10
C CYS A 149 -3.31 -15.67 -4.46
N GLU A 150 -4.27 -15.71 -5.39
CA GLU A 150 -4.87 -16.95 -5.86
C GLU A 150 -3.82 -17.89 -6.46
N SER A 151 -2.99 -17.37 -7.37
CA SER A 151 -1.94 -18.12 -8.04
C SER A 151 -0.90 -18.67 -7.06
N ILE A 152 -0.38 -17.81 -6.17
CA ILE A 152 0.61 -18.22 -5.16
C ILE A 152 0.03 -19.25 -4.19
N ASN A 153 -1.22 -19.09 -3.74
CA ASN A 153 -1.85 -20.09 -2.87
C ASN A 153 -2.02 -21.45 -3.57
N ALA A 154 -2.35 -21.45 -4.86
CA ALA A 154 -2.41 -22.69 -5.66
C ALA A 154 -1.02 -23.37 -5.76
N GLU A 155 0.04 -22.59 -5.99
CA GLU A 155 1.42 -23.08 -6.03
C GLU A 155 1.86 -23.64 -4.66
N LEU A 156 1.53 -22.96 -3.56
CA LEU A 156 1.83 -23.42 -2.20
C LEU A 156 1.13 -24.75 -1.89
N ILE A 157 -0.14 -24.87 -2.27
CA ILE A 157 -0.90 -26.12 -2.11
C ILE A 157 -0.26 -27.24 -2.94
N ALA A 158 0.05 -26.99 -4.20
CA ALA A 158 0.65 -27.99 -5.10
C ALA A 158 2.03 -28.46 -4.60
N GLN A 159 2.76 -27.61 -3.88
CA GLN A 159 4.06 -27.93 -3.28
C GLN A 159 3.97 -28.49 -1.85
N GLY A 160 2.77 -28.72 -1.33
CA GLY A 160 2.55 -29.28 0.01
C GLY A 160 2.83 -28.32 1.16
N SER A 161 3.01 -27.02 0.91
CA SER A 161 3.25 -26.04 1.97
C SER A 161 1.99 -25.87 2.85
N PRO A 162 2.13 -25.78 4.19
CA PRO A 162 1.03 -25.45 5.09
C PRO A 162 0.70 -23.95 5.10
N ASN A 163 1.57 -23.11 4.54
CA ASN A 163 1.43 -21.66 4.61
C ASN A 163 0.48 -21.12 3.55
N ARG A 164 -0.18 -20.00 3.84
CA ARG A 164 -1.14 -19.33 2.94
C ARG A 164 -0.96 -17.82 2.99
N VAL A 165 -1.36 -17.17 1.90
CA VAL A 165 -1.46 -15.71 1.79
C VAL A 165 -2.93 -15.34 1.86
N LEU A 166 -3.33 -14.65 2.93
CA LEU A 166 -4.68 -14.13 3.09
C LEU A 166 -4.85 -12.84 2.31
N ASN A 167 -5.72 -12.83 1.30
CA ASN A 167 -6.21 -11.62 0.66
C ASN A 167 -7.42 -11.09 1.43
N VAL A 168 -7.25 -9.97 2.12
CA VAL A 168 -8.35 -9.26 2.79
C VAL A 168 -8.92 -8.24 1.82
N SER A 169 -10.15 -8.44 1.36
CA SER A 169 -10.80 -7.61 0.33
C SER A 169 -11.98 -6.80 0.89
N PRO A 170 -11.72 -5.76 1.71
CA PRO A 170 -12.77 -4.95 2.31
C PRO A 170 -13.37 -3.97 1.30
N GLY A 171 -14.56 -3.46 1.66
CA GLY A 171 -15.11 -2.24 1.08
C GLY A 171 -14.57 -0.98 1.73
N ALA A 172 -15.41 0.05 1.83
CA ALA A 172 -15.05 1.28 2.53
C ALA A 172 -14.86 1.03 4.03
N ILE A 173 -13.72 1.46 4.57
CA ILE A 173 -13.38 1.31 5.99
C ILE A 173 -13.40 2.69 6.63
N ALA A 174 -14.26 2.86 7.65
CA ALA A 174 -14.27 4.04 8.49
C ALA A 174 -13.00 4.08 9.37
N GLY A 175 -12.55 5.29 9.73
CA GLY A 175 -11.34 5.45 10.56
C GLY A 175 -10.03 5.32 9.78
N THR A 176 -10.06 5.49 8.46
CA THR A 176 -8.86 5.52 7.62
C THR A 176 -8.77 6.84 6.86
N CYS A 177 -7.55 7.27 6.53
CA CYS A 177 -7.32 8.45 5.69
C CYS A 177 -7.62 8.20 4.20
N PHE A 178 -8.01 7.01 3.81
CA PHE A 178 -8.16 6.61 2.40
C PHE A 178 -9.18 7.45 1.63
N TYR A 179 -10.25 7.89 2.30
CA TYR A 179 -11.27 8.79 1.73
C TYR A 179 -11.17 10.22 2.28
N GLY A 180 -9.98 10.64 2.76
CA GLY A 180 -9.77 11.97 3.34
C GLY A 180 -10.32 12.14 4.76
N GLY A 181 -10.63 11.04 5.44
CA GLY A 181 -10.97 11.00 6.86
C GLY A 181 -9.75 11.19 7.76
N LYS A 182 -9.97 11.25 9.06
CA LYS A 182 -8.90 11.18 10.07
C LYS A 182 -8.58 9.73 10.38
N ASP A 183 -7.32 9.46 10.64
CA ASP A 183 -6.87 8.17 11.14
C ASP A 183 -7.44 7.94 12.55
N ASP A 184 -8.14 6.82 12.72
CA ASP A 184 -8.78 6.43 13.98
C ASP A 184 -8.59 4.92 14.16
N PRO A 185 -7.46 4.51 14.76
CA PRO A 185 -7.14 3.10 14.95
C PRO A 185 -8.16 2.34 15.81
N ASP A 186 -8.90 3.02 16.67
CA ASP A 186 -9.90 2.36 17.51
C ASP A 186 -11.10 1.90 16.68
N LYS A 187 -11.48 2.68 15.65
CA LYS A 187 -12.54 2.25 14.69
C LYS A 187 -12.13 1.09 13.80
N THR A 188 -10.82 0.89 13.61
CA THR A 188 -10.29 -0.20 12.78
C THR A 188 -9.84 -1.40 13.59
N ARG A 189 -9.87 -1.34 14.92
CA ARG A 189 -9.38 -2.38 15.84
C ARG A 189 -10.09 -3.72 15.64
N ALA A 190 -11.42 -3.74 15.65
CA ALA A 190 -12.18 -4.98 15.49
C ALA A 190 -11.87 -5.66 14.12
N LEU A 191 -11.74 -4.86 13.06
CA LEU A 191 -11.32 -5.36 11.75
C LEU A 191 -9.90 -5.95 11.80
N ALA A 192 -8.98 -5.30 12.52
CA ALA A 192 -7.61 -5.79 12.65
C ALA A 192 -7.54 -7.11 13.42
N GLU A 193 -8.32 -7.27 14.50
CA GLU A 193 -8.44 -8.51 15.29
C GLU A 193 -8.94 -9.66 14.40
N GLU A 194 -9.98 -9.43 13.58
CA GLU A 194 -10.49 -10.41 12.62
C GLU A 194 -9.45 -10.78 11.56
N ILE A 195 -8.73 -9.80 11.01
CA ILE A 195 -7.67 -10.07 10.03
C ILE A 195 -6.61 -11.00 10.62
N VAL A 196 -6.15 -10.73 11.84
CA VAL A 196 -5.14 -11.56 12.50
C VAL A 196 -5.68 -12.97 12.75
N THR A 197 -6.92 -13.10 13.21
CA THR A 197 -7.57 -14.41 13.44
C THR A 197 -7.64 -15.24 12.16
N ARG A 198 -8.11 -14.66 11.07
CA ARG A 198 -8.25 -15.36 9.78
C ARG A 198 -6.90 -15.69 9.13
N MET A 199 -5.92 -14.80 9.30
CA MET A 199 -4.56 -15.07 8.86
C MET A 199 -3.96 -16.29 9.58
N VAL A 200 -4.17 -16.39 10.90
CA VAL A 200 -3.74 -17.55 11.70
C VAL A 200 -4.50 -18.81 11.29
N SER A 201 -5.78 -18.69 10.95
CA SER A 201 -6.62 -19.81 10.45
C SER A 201 -6.29 -20.22 9.01
N ARG A 202 -5.29 -19.63 8.36
CA ARG A 202 -4.85 -19.99 7.00
C ARG A 202 -5.92 -19.78 5.92
N GLU A 203 -6.86 -18.86 6.13
CA GLU A 203 -7.79 -18.47 5.07
C GLU A 203 -7.03 -17.80 3.91
N THR A 204 -7.53 -17.98 2.69
CA THR A 204 -6.90 -17.43 1.48
C THR A 204 -7.59 -16.15 0.97
N LEU A 205 -8.88 -16.00 1.25
CA LEU A 205 -9.67 -14.82 0.90
C LEU A 205 -10.67 -14.53 2.02
N TRP A 206 -10.73 -13.27 2.41
CA TRP A 206 -11.77 -12.77 3.29
C TRP A 206 -12.34 -11.44 2.80
N ILE A 207 -13.65 -11.40 2.67
CA ILE A 207 -14.41 -10.20 2.31
C ILE A 207 -15.26 -9.81 3.52
N PRO A 208 -14.86 -8.77 4.29
CA PRO A 208 -15.68 -8.28 5.40
C PRO A 208 -17.10 -7.92 4.92
N LYS A 209 -18.13 -8.32 5.69
CA LYS A 209 -19.54 -8.16 5.35
C LYS A 209 -19.97 -8.84 4.04
N TYR A 210 -19.35 -10.00 3.74
CA TYR A 210 -19.69 -10.74 2.52
C TYR A 210 -21.17 -11.10 2.49
N GLU A 211 -21.69 -11.75 3.55
CA GLU A 211 -23.06 -12.23 3.61
C GLU A 211 -24.09 -11.09 3.61
N GLU A 212 -23.79 -10.01 4.35
CA GLU A 212 -24.72 -8.90 4.53
C GLU A 212 -24.77 -7.95 3.32
N THR A 213 -23.70 -7.89 2.55
CA THR A 213 -23.54 -6.84 1.52
C THR A 213 -22.98 -7.39 0.22
N TYR A 214 -21.81 -8.03 0.27
CA TYR A 214 -21.02 -8.24 -0.96
C TYR A 214 -21.40 -9.49 -1.73
N ARG A 215 -22.11 -10.44 -1.16
CA ARG A 215 -22.65 -11.60 -1.88
C ARG A 215 -23.56 -11.14 -3.02
N GLU A 216 -24.53 -10.28 -2.71
CA GLU A 216 -25.47 -9.77 -3.71
C GLU A 216 -24.78 -8.84 -4.72
N VAL A 217 -23.90 -7.96 -4.23
CA VAL A 217 -23.11 -7.04 -5.08
C VAL A 217 -22.29 -7.80 -6.12
N LEU A 218 -21.57 -8.84 -5.71
CA LEU A 218 -20.77 -9.66 -6.62
C LEU A 218 -21.65 -10.50 -7.56
N ALA A 219 -22.77 -11.04 -7.07
CA ALA A 219 -23.72 -11.77 -7.92
C ALA A 219 -24.27 -10.86 -9.05
N ARG A 220 -24.65 -9.62 -8.74
CA ARG A 220 -25.07 -8.63 -9.74
C ARG A 220 -23.95 -8.30 -10.73
N TYR A 221 -22.73 -8.12 -10.24
CA TYR A 221 -21.57 -7.89 -11.10
C TYR A 221 -21.34 -9.06 -12.08
N HIS A 222 -21.39 -10.30 -11.59
CA HIS A 222 -21.16 -11.48 -12.44
C HIS A 222 -22.32 -11.71 -13.43
N ALA A 223 -23.53 -11.31 -13.10
CA ALA A 223 -24.68 -11.41 -14.00
C ALA A 223 -24.58 -10.44 -15.20
N ASP A 224 -24.19 -9.21 -14.98
CA ASP A 224 -23.94 -8.21 -16.02
C ASP A 224 -22.90 -7.17 -15.58
N PRO A 225 -21.62 -7.39 -15.88
CA PRO A 225 -20.55 -6.48 -15.49
C PRO A 225 -20.69 -5.06 -16.07
N VAL A 226 -21.27 -4.93 -17.26
CA VAL A 226 -21.43 -3.62 -17.93
C VAL A 226 -22.52 -2.81 -17.27
N LEU A 227 -23.72 -3.39 -17.08
CA LEU A 227 -24.83 -2.73 -16.40
C LEU A 227 -24.44 -2.35 -14.98
N PHE A 228 -23.84 -3.28 -14.24
CA PHE A 228 -23.32 -3.03 -12.90
C PHE A 228 -22.34 -1.84 -12.86
N GLY A 229 -21.43 -1.77 -13.82
CA GLY A 229 -20.48 -0.67 -13.95
C GLY A 229 -21.18 0.68 -14.18
N VAL A 230 -22.16 0.74 -15.08
CA VAL A 230 -22.94 1.96 -15.36
C VAL A 230 -23.72 2.43 -14.12
N GLU A 231 -24.37 1.52 -13.41
CA GLU A 231 -25.10 1.83 -12.17
C GLU A 231 -24.15 2.31 -11.07
N SER A 232 -23.00 1.66 -10.90
CA SER A 232 -21.97 2.04 -9.93
C SER A 232 -21.40 3.44 -10.23
N TRP A 233 -21.24 3.80 -11.49
CA TRP A 233 -20.77 5.12 -11.91
C TRP A 233 -21.82 6.20 -11.57
N ARG A 234 -23.10 5.98 -11.90
CA ARG A 234 -24.20 6.89 -11.56
C ARG A 234 -24.31 7.10 -10.04
N TYR A 235 -24.24 6.02 -9.27
CA TYR A 235 -24.28 6.08 -7.81
C TYR A 235 -23.13 6.93 -7.24
N LYS A 236 -21.91 6.76 -7.73
CA LYS A 236 -20.75 7.53 -7.25
C LYS A 236 -20.83 9.01 -7.59
N GLN A 237 -21.38 9.36 -8.75
CA GLN A 237 -21.66 10.76 -9.10
C GLN A 237 -22.71 11.37 -8.15
N GLN A 238 -23.83 10.71 -7.93
CA GLN A 238 -24.93 11.22 -7.12
C GLN A 238 -24.59 11.30 -5.63
N SER A 239 -23.75 10.38 -5.14
CA SER A 239 -23.38 10.31 -3.71
C SER A 239 -22.29 11.31 -3.30
N GLY A 240 -21.78 12.15 -4.20
CA GLY A 240 -20.70 13.09 -3.94
C GLY A 240 -19.36 12.42 -3.56
N ARG A 241 -19.23 11.12 -3.77
CA ARG A 241 -17.99 10.37 -3.50
C ARG A 241 -16.89 10.65 -4.51
N ALA A 242 -17.24 11.06 -5.72
CA ALA A 242 -16.31 11.63 -6.67
C ALA A 242 -15.92 13.02 -6.15
N SER A 243 -14.83 13.12 -5.42
CA SER A 243 -14.41 14.40 -4.90
C SER A 243 -13.62 15.15 -5.97
N ASP A 244 -14.08 16.35 -6.31
CA ASP A 244 -13.26 17.39 -6.95
C ASP A 244 -12.17 17.96 -6.02
N LYS A 245 -11.79 17.19 -4.97
CA LYS A 245 -10.68 17.63 -4.14
C LYS A 245 -9.45 17.78 -5.02
N PRO A 246 -8.87 18.98 -5.06
CA PRO A 246 -7.65 19.19 -5.80
C PRO A 246 -6.64 18.13 -5.34
N ARG A 247 -5.92 17.57 -6.29
CA ARG A 247 -4.78 16.71 -6.03
C ARG A 247 -3.90 17.39 -5.00
N GLY A 248 -3.25 16.63 -4.17
CA GLY A 248 -2.18 17.15 -3.35
C GLY A 248 -1.29 18.05 -4.22
N LYS A 249 -0.90 19.19 -3.70
CA LYS A 249 -0.10 20.19 -4.42
C LYS A 249 1.16 19.52 -4.95
N ILE A 250 1.34 19.48 -6.26
CA ILE A 250 2.58 19.03 -6.89
C ILE A 250 3.50 20.24 -6.95
N GLY A 251 4.63 20.17 -6.25
CA GLY A 251 5.70 21.14 -6.36
C GLY A 251 6.69 20.70 -7.45
N PHE A 252 7.20 21.62 -8.23
CA PHE A 252 8.33 21.42 -9.11
C PHE A 252 9.47 22.35 -8.69
N LEU A 253 10.67 21.79 -8.59
CA LEU A 253 11.88 22.53 -8.30
C LEU A 253 12.99 21.99 -9.19
N SER A 254 13.69 22.87 -9.90
CA SER A 254 14.80 22.46 -10.75
C SER A 254 16.10 23.14 -10.33
N GLY A 255 17.21 22.45 -10.56
CA GLY A 255 18.53 22.95 -10.25
C GLY A 255 19.64 22.07 -10.81
N THR A 256 20.85 22.55 -10.79
CA THR A 256 22.03 21.78 -11.20
C THR A 256 22.38 20.72 -10.16
N PHE A 257 22.17 21.00 -8.89
CA PHE A 257 22.47 20.14 -7.73
C PHE A 257 23.87 19.53 -7.75
N ASP A 258 24.81 20.27 -8.36
CA ASP A 258 26.22 19.90 -8.37
C ASP A 258 26.85 20.13 -7.00
N LEU A 259 27.74 19.22 -6.55
CA LEU A 259 28.32 19.25 -5.21
C LEU A 259 27.22 19.47 -4.14
N PHE A 260 26.31 18.50 -4.05
CA PHE A 260 25.16 18.59 -3.17
C PHE A 260 25.55 18.94 -1.73
N HIS A 261 24.98 20.01 -1.19
CA HIS A 261 25.31 20.53 0.13
C HIS A 261 24.04 20.86 0.93
N ILE A 262 24.24 21.24 2.20
CA ILE A 262 23.15 21.51 3.14
C ILE A 262 22.14 22.56 2.62
N GLY A 263 22.60 23.53 1.81
CA GLY A 263 21.75 24.52 1.18
C GLY A 263 20.74 23.89 0.19
N HIS A 264 21.19 22.93 -0.62
CA HIS A 264 20.31 22.17 -1.51
C HIS A 264 19.30 21.32 -0.70
N LEU A 265 19.75 20.64 0.35
CA LEU A 265 18.89 19.86 1.23
C LEU A 265 17.82 20.72 1.89
N ASN A 266 18.19 21.90 2.42
CA ASN A 266 17.26 22.83 3.05
C ASN A 266 16.24 23.38 2.04
N LEU A 267 16.66 23.66 0.79
CA LEU A 267 15.78 24.08 -0.28
C LEU A 267 14.73 22.99 -0.59
N LEU A 268 15.15 21.75 -0.74
CA LEU A 268 14.26 20.62 -1.00
C LEU A 268 13.29 20.38 0.17
N ARG A 269 13.78 20.41 1.41
CA ARG A 269 12.94 20.30 2.62
C ARG A 269 11.90 21.40 2.69
N ARG A 270 12.30 22.63 2.39
CA ARG A 270 11.40 23.78 2.40
C ARG A 270 10.36 23.70 1.28
N ALA A 271 10.76 23.35 0.06
CA ALA A 271 9.83 23.14 -1.05
C ALA A 271 8.81 22.03 -0.73
N LYS A 272 9.25 20.96 -0.10
CA LYS A 272 8.39 19.84 0.32
C LYS A 272 7.31 20.22 1.33
N GLN A 273 7.50 21.28 2.12
CA GLN A 273 6.48 21.78 3.05
C GLN A 273 5.28 22.44 2.35
N TYR A 274 5.46 22.90 1.10
CA TYR A 274 4.42 23.58 0.32
C TYR A 274 3.69 22.66 -0.68
N CYS A 275 4.09 21.38 -0.76
CA CYS A 275 3.50 20.44 -1.69
C CYS A 275 3.47 19.03 -1.09
N ASP A 276 2.49 18.25 -1.53
CA ASP A 276 2.33 16.85 -1.14
C ASP A 276 3.30 15.94 -1.92
N TYR A 277 3.64 16.35 -3.14
CA TYR A 277 4.60 15.69 -4.01
C TYR A 277 5.57 16.71 -4.62
N LEU A 278 6.87 16.48 -4.47
CA LEU A 278 7.91 17.35 -5.02
C LEU A 278 8.65 16.64 -6.15
N ILE A 279 8.60 17.21 -7.34
CA ILE A 279 9.40 16.81 -8.49
C ILE A 279 10.67 17.64 -8.48
N VAL A 280 11.82 16.98 -8.54
CA VAL A 280 13.13 17.63 -8.63
C VAL A 280 13.72 17.37 -10.01
N GLY A 281 13.82 18.43 -10.82
CA GLY A 281 14.50 18.40 -12.10
C GLY A 281 16.00 18.66 -11.94
N VAL A 282 16.85 17.75 -12.38
CA VAL A 282 18.31 17.97 -12.40
C VAL A 282 18.74 18.44 -13.79
N HIS A 283 19.40 19.59 -13.85
CA HIS A 283 19.85 20.15 -15.12
C HIS A 283 21.04 19.39 -15.69
N PRO A 284 21.02 19.03 -16.99
CA PRO A 284 22.19 18.50 -17.67
C PRO A 284 23.31 19.55 -17.76
N PRO A 285 24.56 19.12 -17.99
CA PRO A 285 25.67 20.04 -18.19
C PRO A 285 25.37 21.04 -19.30
N GLY A 286 25.71 22.32 -19.08
CA GLY A 286 25.54 23.38 -20.07
C GLY A 286 24.12 23.94 -20.25
N SER A 287 23.11 23.40 -19.53
CA SER A 287 21.72 23.89 -19.63
C SER A 287 21.39 25.07 -18.72
N SER A 288 22.28 25.46 -17.80
CA SER A 288 22.05 26.60 -16.93
C SER A 288 22.48 27.90 -17.63
N HIS A 289 21.66 28.96 -17.56
CA HIS A 289 21.97 30.30 -18.08
C HIS A 289 23.25 30.94 -17.49
N LYS A 290 23.87 30.27 -16.50
CA LYS A 290 25.07 30.79 -15.81
C LYS A 290 26.39 30.19 -16.31
N ASN A 291 26.37 29.35 -17.34
CA ASN A 291 27.56 28.71 -17.93
C ASN A 291 28.58 28.17 -16.90
N LYS A 292 28.11 27.68 -15.75
CA LYS A 292 28.98 27.09 -14.73
C LYS A 292 29.32 25.67 -15.13
N PRO A 293 30.60 25.26 -15.12
CA PRO A 293 30.97 23.87 -15.30
C PRO A 293 30.38 23.03 -14.16
N THR A 294 29.96 21.81 -14.46
CA THR A 294 29.52 20.84 -13.46
C THR A 294 30.68 19.89 -13.16
N PHE A 295 30.89 19.58 -11.88
CA PHE A 295 31.98 18.71 -11.41
C PHE A 295 31.54 17.25 -11.32
N ILE A 296 30.26 17.02 -11.03
CA ILE A 296 29.67 15.67 -10.87
C ILE A 296 28.88 15.32 -12.13
N PRO A 297 29.10 14.12 -12.73
CA PRO A 297 28.32 13.63 -13.88
C PRO A 297 26.80 13.64 -13.59
N LEU A 298 25.98 13.79 -14.65
CA LEU A 298 24.50 13.85 -14.49
C LEU A 298 23.94 12.59 -13.83
N GLU A 299 24.45 11.43 -14.21
CA GLU A 299 24.02 10.13 -13.72
C GLU A 299 24.25 9.97 -12.19
N GLU A 300 25.27 10.63 -11.65
CA GLU A 300 25.55 10.62 -10.22
C GLU A 300 24.77 11.69 -9.43
N ARG A 301 24.14 12.66 -10.13
CA ARG A 301 23.34 13.72 -9.51
C ARG A 301 21.84 13.41 -9.48
N MET A 302 21.39 12.41 -10.25
CA MET A 302 20.01 11.93 -10.29
C MET A 302 19.73 10.86 -9.25
#